data_5cb253581f0cdfb4d7894c62dab2d687
#
_entry.id   5cb253581f0cdfb4d7894c62dab2d687
#
_cell.length_a   1.000
_cell.length_b   1.000
_cell.length_c   1.000
_cell.angle_alpha   90.00
_cell.angle_beta   90.00
_cell.angle_gamma   90.00
#
_symmetry.space_group_name_H-M   'P 1'
#
loop_
_entity.id
_entity.type
_entity.pdbx_description
1 polymer ?
#
loop_
_entity_poly.entity_id
_entity_poly.type
_entity_poly.pdbx_seq_one_letter_code
_entity_poly.pdbx_strand_id
1 'polypeptide(L)'
;MLVAAAFGNQPGSWPLPTAITPHHLWLRAVAAGGQGRYAHAYGDLSVLRRLVPAGPLASLAHSTQGSLLRQLGWHTLARGWDGRALALAGADREAGADALIGLAADALGVGRFAAAGALLD
;
A
#
# COMPACT_ATOMS: atom_id res chain seq x y z
N MET A 1 -15.03 -6.22 11.86
CA MET A 1 -13.78 -6.16 12.63
C MET A 1 -12.59 -5.66 11.80
N LEU A 2 -12.36 -6.19 10.59
CA LEU A 2 -11.24 -5.73 9.76
C LEU A 2 -11.36 -4.27 9.32
N VAL A 3 -12.57 -3.82 8.98
CA VAL A 3 -12.80 -2.41 8.61
C VAL A 3 -12.48 -1.49 9.80
N ALA A 4 -12.91 -1.85 11.02
CA ALA A 4 -12.61 -1.09 12.22
C ALA A 4 -11.10 -1.05 12.50
N ALA A 5 -10.39 -2.18 12.32
CA ALA A 5 -8.94 -2.24 12.51
C ALA A 5 -8.18 -1.45 11.46
N ALA A 6 -8.67 -1.43 10.19
CA ALA A 6 -8.01 -0.73 9.10
C ALA A 6 -8.26 0.78 9.12
N PHE A 7 -9.52 1.21 9.35
CA PHE A 7 -9.95 2.60 9.16
C PHE A 7 -10.79 3.17 10.31
N GLY A 8 -11.16 2.34 11.29
CA GLY A 8 -12.11 2.73 12.34
C GLY A 8 -11.45 2.99 13.69
N ASN A 9 -12.19 2.65 14.75
CA ASN A 9 -11.87 2.99 16.14
C ASN A 9 -10.88 2.05 16.82
N GLN A 10 -10.46 0.96 16.15
CA GLN A 10 -9.60 -0.05 16.73
C GLN A 10 -8.37 -0.34 15.86
N PRO A 11 -7.59 0.68 15.46
CA PRO A 11 -6.44 0.47 14.57
C PRO A 11 -5.31 -0.34 15.22
N GLY A 12 -5.25 -0.36 16.56
CA GLY A 12 -4.24 -1.11 17.30
C GLY A 12 -4.64 -2.53 17.68
N SER A 13 -5.81 -3.01 17.25
CA SER A 13 -6.29 -4.35 17.61
C SER A 13 -5.34 -5.45 17.10
N TRP A 14 -4.97 -6.36 18.00
CA TRP A 14 -4.13 -7.50 17.68
C TRP A 14 -4.45 -8.67 18.60
N PRO A 15 -4.56 -9.94 18.14
CA PRO A 15 -4.40 -10.34 16.74
C PRO A 15 -5.55 -9.88 15.86
N LEU A 16 -5.26 -9.74 14.56
CA LEU A 16 -6.27 -9.35 13.58
C LEU A 16 -7.20 -10.53 13.27
N PRO A 17 -8.48 -10.25 12.88
CA PRO A 17 -9.41 -11.29 12.49
C PRO A 17 -8.91 -12.12 11.31
N THR A 18 -9.39 -13.36 11.21
CA THR A 18 -9.12 -14.24 10.09
C THR A 18 -9.66 -13.62 8.79
N ALA A 19 -8.84 -13.59 7.73
CA ALA A 19 -9.27 -13.11 6.43
C ALA A 19 -9.91 -14.26 5.64
N ILE A 20 -11.16 -14.07 5.20
CA ILE A 20 -11.95 -15.09 4.50
C ILE A 20 -12.01 -14.84 3.00
N THR A 21 -11.97 -13.58 2.57
CA THR A 21 -12.09 -13.16 1.16
C THR A 21 -10.86 -12.36 0.74
N PRO A 22 -10.62 -12.21 -0.59
CA PRO A 22 -9.55 -11.33 -1.07
C PRO A 22 -9.67 -9.92 -0.54
N HIS A 23 -10.87 -9.36 -0.46
CA HIS A 23 -11.09 -8.02 0.09
C HIS A 23 -10.67 -7.95 1.57
N HIS A 24 -10.97 -8.98 2.35
CA HIS A 24 -10.54 -9.07 3.74
C HIS A 24 -9.03 -9.15 3.87
N LEU A 25 -8.34 -9.83 2.95
CA LEU A 25 -6.86 -9.85 2.92
C LEU A 25 -6.29 -8.43 2.77
N TRP A 26 -6.89 -7.64 1.87
CA TRP A 26 -6.48 -6.25 1.70
C TRP A 26 -6.70 -5.42 2.96
N LEU A 27 -7.89 -5.51 3.57
CA LEU A 27 -8.20 -4.79 4.80
C LEU A 27 -7.25 -5.19 5.94
N ARG A 28 -6.96 -6.49 6.06
CA ARG A 28 -6.03 -6.99 7.08
C ARG A 28 -4.61 -6.47 6.84
N ALA A 29 -4.16 -6.42 5.59
CA ALA A 29 -2.86 -5.86 5.24
C ALA A 29 -2.76 -4.37 5.59
N VAL A 30 -3.82 -3.59 5.31
CA VAL A 30 -3.87 -2.16 5.67
C VAL A 30 -3.79 -2.01 7.19
N ALA A 31 -4.55 -2.80 7.94
CA ALA A 31 -4.53 -2.77 9.40
C ALA A 31 -3.15 -3.14 9.96
N ALA A 32 -2.54 -4.21 9.46
CA ALA A 32 -1.21 -4.64 9.88
C ALA A 32 -0.15 -3.58 9.59
N GLY A 33 -0.20 -2.96 8.41
CA GLY A 33 0.70 -1.87 8.05
C GLY A 33 0.56 -0.67 8.98
N GLY A 34 -0.68 -0.30 9.34
CA GLY A 34 -0.96 0.77 10.27
C GLY A 34 -0.45 0.49 11.69
N GLN A 35 -0.32 -0.78 12.05
CA GLN A 35 0.24 -1.23 13.33
C GLN A 35 1.76 -1.41 13.30
N GLY A 36 2.41 -1.15 12.18
CA GLY A 36 3.84 -1.40 12.00
C GLY A 36 4.21 -2.87 11.82
N ARG A 37 3.23 -3.74 11.57
CA ARG A 37 3.46 -5.18 11.38
C ARG A 37 3.67 -5.49 9.90
N TYR A 38 4.77 -5.00 9.36
CA TYR A 38 5.03 -5.01 7.92
C TYR A 38 5.16 -6.42 7.33
N ALA A 39 5.76 -7.35 8.05
CA ALA A 39 5.90 -8.73 7.58
C ALA A 39 4.53 -9.39 7.36
N HIS A 40 3.58 -9.18 8.27
CA HIS A 40 2.21 -9.66 8.11
C HIS A 40 1.51 -9.01 6.93
N ALA A 41 1.66 -7.68 6.78
CA ALA A 41 1.08 -6.95 5.67
C ALA A 41 1.61 -7.47 4.33
N TYR A 42 2.91 -7.64 4.20
CA TYR A 42 3.53 -8.18 2.98
C TYR A 42 3.05 -9.60 2.68
N GLY A 43 2.92 -10.45 3.70
CA GLY A 43 2.41 -11.80 3.54
C GLY A 43 1.00 -11.82 2.97
N ASP A 44 0.09 -11.01 3.52
CA ASP A 44 -1.29 -10.90 3.04
C ASP A 44 -1.35 -10.34 1.62
N LEU A 45 -0.57 -9.30 1.32
CA LEU A 45 -0.53 -8.73 -0.03
C LEU A 45 0.04 -9.70 -1.05
N SER A 46 1.03 -10.50 -0.67
CA SER A 46 1.60 -11.52 -1.55
C SER A 46 0.55 -12.58 -1.93
N VAL A 47 -0.22 -13.06 -0.95
CA VAL A 47 -1.33 -13.99 -1.20
C VAL A 47 -2.38 -13.34 -2.08
N LEU A 48 -2.77 -12.10 -1.76
CA LEU A 48 -3.78 -11.36 -2.50
C LEU A 48 -3.40 -11.19 -3.98
N ARG A 49 -2.15 -10.81 -4.26
CA ARG A 49 -1.69 -10.64 -5.64
C ARG A 49 -1.75 -11.93 -6.45
N ARG A 50 -1.54 -13.08 -5.81
CA ARG A 50 -1.67 -14.37 -6.48
C ARG A 50 -3.13 -14.75 -6.74
N LEU A 51 -4.04 -14.41 -5.81
CA LEU A 51 -5.47 -14.70 -5.94
C LEU A 51 -6.17 -13.77 -6.93
N VAL A 52 -5.78 -12.51 -6.97
CA VAL A 52 -6.40 -11.47 -7.81
C VAL A 52 -5.30 -10.73 -8.56
N PRO A 53 -4.88 -11.25 -9.73
CA PRO A 53 -3.73 -10.69 -10.45
C PRO A 53 -4.04 -9.41 -11.24
N ALA A 54 -5.31 -9.04 -11.41
CA ALA A 54 -5.71 -7.87 -12.21
C ALA A 54 -6.95 -7.21 -11.63
N GLY A 55 -7.22 -5.98 -12.06
CA GLY A 55 -8.41 -5.23 -11.68
C GLY A 55 -8.21 -4.31 -10.47
N PRO A 56 -9.30 -3.65 -10.00
CA PRO A 56 -9.20 -2.63 -8.95
C PRO A 56 -8.60 -3.15 -7.64
N LEU A 57 -8.96 -4.35 -7.20
CA LEU A 57 -8.42 -4.90 -5.96
C LEU A 57 -6.92 -5.21 -6.09
N ALA A 58 -6.47 -5.68 -7.25
CA ALA A 58 -5.06 -5.86 -7.52
C ALA A 58 -4.32 -4.51 -7.51
N SER A 59 -4.93 -3.48 -8.06
CA SER A 59 -4.41 -2.11 -8.01
C SER A 59 -4.23 -1.64 -6.56
N LEU A 60 -5.26 -1.81 -5.73
CA LEU A 60 -5.21 -1.45 -4.31
C LEU A 60 -4.11 -2.23 -3.56
N ALA A 61 -3.92 -3.50 -3.88
CA ALA A 61 -2.85 -4.31 -3.30
C ALA A 61 -1.46 -3.72 -3.64
N HIS A 62 -1.26 -3.31 -4.88
CA HIS A 62 0.00 -2.70 -5.30
C HIS A 62 0.21 -1.31 -4.66
N SER A 63 -0.85 -0.49 -4.58
CA SER A 63 -0.79 0.81 -3.89
C SER A 63 -0.44 0.65 -2.41
N THR A 64 -1.01 -0.35 -1.75
CA THR A 64 -0.72 -0.64 -0.34
C THR A 64 0.72 -1.07 -0.17
N GLN A 65 1.24 -1.92 -1.05
CA GLN A 65 2.65 -2.30 -1.06
C GLN A 65 3.56 -1.07 -1.20
N GLY A 66 3.22 -0.16 -2.13
CA GLY A 66 3.94 1.11 -2.30
C GLY A 66 3.93 1.95 -1.03
N SER A 67 2.77 2.05 -0.38
CA SER A 67 2.63 2.78 0.88
C SER A 67 3.55 2.22 1.97
N LEU A 68 3.62 0.90 2.13
CA LEU A 68 4.51 0.27 3.11
C LEU A 68 5.97 0.58 2.82
N LEU A 69 6.37 0.52 1.57
CA LEU A 69 7.74 0.85 1.16
C LEU A 69 8.08 2.31 1.43
N ARG A 70 7.13 3.25 1.18
CA ARG A 70 7.34 4.67 1.50
C ARG A 70 7.54 4.91 2.99
N GLN A 71 6.78 4.20 3.84
CA GLN A 71 6.95 4.29 5.29
C GLN A 71 8.34 3.87 5.74
N LEU A 72 8.97 2.96 5.00
CA LEU A 72 10.35 2.53 5.23
C LEU A 72 11.39 3.42 4.56
N GLY A 73 10.96 4.46 3.84
CA GLY A 73 11.85 5.38 3.14
C GLY A 73 12.31 4.90 1.75
N TRP A 74 11.79 3.80 1.26
CA TRP A 74 12.20 3.22 -0.03
C TRP A 74 11.35 3.75 -1.19
N HIS A 75 11.47 5.04 -1.45
CA HIS A 75 10.61 5.77 -2.40
C HIS A 75 10.76 5.30 -3.84
N THR A 76 11.96 4.93 -4.26
CA THR A 76 12.21 4.47 -5.63
C THR A 76 11.52 3.12 -5.89
N LEU A 77 11.58 2.19 -4.92
CA LEU A 77 10.85 0.92 -5.01
C LEU A 77 9.35 1.12 -4.96
N ALA A 78 8.88 2.00 -4.07
CA ALA A 78 7.46 2.35 -3.96
C ALA A 78 6.91 2.86 -5.28
N ARG A 79 7.68 3.68 -5.99
CA ARG A 79 7.29 4.23 -7.28
C ARG A 79 6.97 3.15 -8.31
N GLY A 80 7.76 2.08 -8.36
CA GLY A 80 7.50 0.95 -9.26
C GLY A 80 6.18 0.25 -8.93
N TRP A 81 5.86 0.06 -7.66
CA TRP A 81 4.61 -0.54 -7.22
C TRP A 81 3.41 0.37 -7.52
N ASP A 82 3.52 1.65 -7.24
CA ASP A 82 2.45 2.62 -7.52
C ASP A 82 2.20 2.78 -9.03
N GLY A 83 3.24 2.71 -9.85
CA GLY A 83 3.10 2.71 -11.30
C GLY A 83 2.33 1.51 -11.83
N ARG A 84 2.60 0.32 -11.29
CA ARG A 84 1.82 -0.88 -11.61
C ARG A 84 0.39 -0.77 -11.11
N ALA A 85 0.19 -0.19 -9.94
CA ALA A 85 -1.15 0.04 -9.39
C ALA A 85 -1.98 0.90 -10.35
N LEU A 86 -1.40 1.98 -10.86
CA LEU A 86 -2.08 2.84 -11.82
C LEU A 86 -2.47 2.07 -13.08
N ALA A 87 -1.58 1.24 -13.62
CA ALA A 87 -1.88 0.42 -14.80
C ALA A 87 -3.01 -0.59 -14.52
N LEU A 88 -3.06 -1.18 -13.33
CA LEU A 88 -4.08 -2.15 -12.94
C LEU A 88 -5.43 -1.52 -12.59
N ALA A 89 -5.46 -0.25 -12.26
CA ALA A 89 -6.70 0.46 -11.87
C ALA A 89 -7.71 0.51 -13.02
N GLY A 90 -7.24 0.59 -14.27
CA GLY A 90 -8.12 0.71 -15.42
C GLY A 90 -9.00 1.95 -15.31
N ALA A 91 -10.31 1.78 -15.44
CA ALA A 91 -11.29 2.85 -15.35
C ALA A 91 -11.78 3.11 -13.91
N ASP A 92 -11.32 2.37 -12.92
CA ASP A 92 -11.73 2.54 -11.53
C ASP A 92 -11.15 3.83 -10.96
N ARG A 93 -12.03 4.76 -10.56
CA ARG A 93 -11.61 6.09 -10.10
C ARG A 93 -10.91 6.07 -8.76
N GLU A 94 -11.39 5.24 -7.84
CA GLU A 94 -10.82 5.15 -6.49
C GLU A 94 -9.42 4.54 -6.53
N ALA A 95 -9.26 3.41 -7.22
CA ALA A 95 -7.97 2.77 -7.37
C ALA A 95 -6.98 3.65 -8.13
N GLY A 96 -7.44 4.33 -9.19
CA GLY A 96 -6.62 5.26 -9.95
C GLY A 96 -6.16 6.46 -9.13
N ALA A 97 -7.05 7.02 -8.31
CA ALA A 97 -6.72 8.14 -7.43
C ALA A 97 -5.68 7.72 -6.38
N ASP A 98 -5.84 6.56 -5.76
CA ASP A 98 -4.87 6.03 -4.81
C ASP A 98 -3.48 5.87 -5.43
N ALA A 99 -3.42 5.32 -6.65
CA ALA A 99 -2.16 5.14 -7.37
C ALA A 99 -1.48 6.47 -7.68
N LEU A 100 -2.26 7.47 -8.13
CA LEU A 100 -1.72 8.79 -8.43
C LEU A 100 -1.22 9.51 -7.18
N ILE A 101 -1.94 9.41 -6.07
CA ILE A 101 -1.50 9.96 -4.79
C ILE A 101 -0.18 9.31 -4.36
N GLY A 102 -0.06 7.99 -4.51
CA GLY A 102 1.17 7.27 -4.23
C GLY A 102 2.34 7.74 -5.07
N LEU A 103 2.15 7.88 -6.38
CA LEU A 103 3.18 8.36 -7.29
C LEU A 103 3.63 9.78 -6.94
N ALA A 104 2.69 10.66 -6.57
CA ALA A 104 3.03 12.01 -6.13
C ALA A 104 3.86 11.99 -4.84
N ALA A 105 3.50 11.15 -3.88
CA ALA A 105 4.25 10.98 -2.64
C ALA A 105 5.66 10.44 -2.90
N ASP A 106 5.82 9.49 -3.83
CA ASP A 106 7.11 8.94 -4.20
C ASP A 106 8.01 9.99 -4.84
N ALA A 107 7.43 10.81 -5.72
CA ALA A 107 8.16 11.90 -6.37
C ALA A 107 8.66 12.93 -5.35
N LEU A 108 7.83 13.28 -4.35
CA LEU A 108 8.23 14.17 -3.26
C LEU A 108 9.36 13.57 -2.44
N GLY A 109 9.30 12.27 -2.15
CA GLY A 109 10.35 11.57 -1.41
C GLY A 109 11.68 11.60 -2.15
N VAL A 110 11.68 11.27 -3.44
CA VAL A 110 12.88 11.32 -4.28
C VAL A 110 13.41 12.76 -4.37
N GLY A 111 12.52 13.75 -4.56
CA GLY A 111 12.89 15.15 -4.61
C GLY A 111 13.55 15.65 -3.32
N ARG A 112 13.07 15.19 -2.16
CA ARG A 112 13.66 15.54 -0.86
C ARG A 112 15.08 15.00 -0.72
N PHE A 113 15.32 13.76 -1.16
CA PHE A 113 16.67 13.17 -1.15
C PHE A 113 17.60 13.93 -2.09
N ALA A 114 17.14 14.26 -3.30
CA ALA A 114 17.93 15.04 -4.24
C ALA A 114 18.27 16.42 -3.68
N ALA A 115 17.28 17.11 -3.08
CA ALA A 115 17.48 18.43 -2.46
C ALA A 115 18.46 18.34 -1.28
N ALA A 116 18.33 17.32 -0.44
CA ALA A 116 19.26 17.10 0.67
C ALA A 116 20.69 16.88 0.18
N GLY A 117 20.85 16.06 -0.87
CA GLY A 117 22.16 15.84 -1.47
C GLY A 117 22.77 17.12 -2.03
N ALA A 118 21.96 17.94 -2.71
CA ALA A 118 22.42 19.24 -3.23
C ALA A 118 22.85 20.19 -2.14
N LEU A 119 22.21 20.15 -0.96
CA LEU A 119 22.59 20.99 0.18
C LEU A 119 23.88 20.53 0.85
N LEU A 120 24.20 19.25 0.75
CA LEU A 120 25.40 18.67 1.34
C LEU A 120 26.64 18.82 0.45
N ASP A 121 26.42 18.99 -0.84
CA ASP A 121 27.47 19.22 -1.82
C ASP A 121 27.95 20.69 -1.77
#